data_aa77e7ea4cfd680a185243bdb5ec163c
#
_entry.id   aa77e7ea4cfd680a185243bdb5ec163c
#
_cell.length_a   1.000
_cell.length_b   1.000
_cell.length_c   1.000
_cell.angle_alpha   90.00
_cell.angle_beta   90.00
_cell.angle_gamma   90.00
#
_symmetry.space_group_name_H-M   'P 1'
#
loop_
_entity.id
_entity.type
_entity.pdbx_description
1 polymer ?
#
loop_
_entity_poly.entity_id
_entity_poly.type
_entity_poly.pdbx_seq_one_letter_code
_entity_poly.pdbx_strand_id
1 'polypeptide(L)'
;MAKFSLKRGLDIPILGSPEQKIYKGSEPNTMAVMGPDFNGLKPKMLVSEGEKVVKGTPLFCHKDFPEIVFVSPCKGIVQAINRGERRALLSVIIDVESLSDNGINYNKLHGDINSEKVFVRKCLLDSGLWSSFLTRPYSKIPSPDSEPASIFITAMDTEPLSPNADLIINNNLNAFQEGVKRVALLTKGKVFICKEEESQLEVENFETYEFKGPHPAGLAGTHMHFLDPPNASKTVWSIGYQDILAIGKLFLTGFLDTERIISICGPLAKSPRLLKTYLGASLNDLLKNEFLNLSLIHISEPMRLLSISYA
;
A
#
# COMPACT_ATOMS: atom_id res chain seq x y z
N MET A 1 1.53 11.87 25.18
CA MET A 1 0.75 11.31 24.05
C MET A 1 -0.64 11.90 24.06
N ALA A 2 -1.14 12.39 22.94
CA ALA A 2 -2.52 12.84 22.84
C ALA A 2 -3.41 11.64 22.49
N LYS A 3 -4.56 11.53 23.19
CA LYS A 3 -5.54 10.46 23.00
C LYS A 3 -6.84 11.04 22.45
N PHE A 4 -7.39 10.38 21.43
CA PHE A 4 -8.62 10.78 20.78
C PHE A 4 -9.61 9.61 20.80
N SER A 5 -10.82 9.87 21.33
CA SER A 5 -11.87 8.87 21.40
C SER A 5 -13.06 9.27 20.55
N LEU A 6 -13.37 8.47 19.55
CA LEU A 6 -14.56 8.62 18.71
C LEU A 6 -15.73 7.89 19.36
N LYS A 7 -16.84 8.64 19.55
CA LYS A 7 -18.09 8.08 20.10
C LYS A 7 -19.11 7.72 19.01
N ARG A 8 -18.91 8.23 17.79
CA ARG A 8 -19.81 8.01 16.65
C ARG A 8 -19.07 7.27 15.55
N GLY A 9 -19.71 6.24 15.02
CA GLY A 9 -19.17 5.38 13.97
C GLY A 9 -20.02 4.12 13.87
N LEU A 10 -19.58 3.16 13.08
CA LEU A 10 -20.27 1.90 12.89
C LEU A 10 -19.26 0.77 12.70
N ASP A 11 -19.28 -0.18 13.61
CA ASP A 11 -18.60 -1.46 13.43
C ASP A 11 -19.61 -2.44 12.85
N ILE A 12 -19.36 -2.92 11.64
CA ILE A 12 -20.25 -3.87 10.98
C ILE A 12 -19.92 -5.27 11.49
N PRO A 13 -20.87 -5.97 12.14
CA PRO A 13 -20.63 -7.31 12.71
C PRO A 13 -20.65 -8.37 11.60
N ILE A 14 -19.54 -8.52 10.89
CA ILE A 14 -19.38 -9.57 9.88
C ILE A 14 -18.82 -10.82 10.54
N LEU A 15 -19.45 -11.98 10.27
CA LEU A 15 -18.97 -13.29 10.73
C LEU A 15 -17.70 -13.70 9.97
N GLY A 16 -16.89 -14.58 10.59
CA GLY A 16 -15.69 -15.12 9.96
C GLY A 16 -14.47 -14.22 10.13
N SER A 17 -14.27 -13.72 11.35
CA SER A 17 -13.06 -12.98 11.71
C SER A 17 -11.79 -13.80 11.47
N PRO A 18 -10.73 -13.23 10.92
CA PRO A 18 -9.50 -13.95 10.63
C PRO A 18 -8.72 -14.27 11.91
N GLU A 19 -8.17 -15.47 11.98
CA GLU A 19 -7.12 -15.77 12.96
C GLU A 19 -5.96 -14.81 12.75
N GLN A 20 -5.55 -14.09 13.80
CA GLN A 20 -4.46 -13.11 13.75
C GLN A 20 -3.10 -13.81 13.76
N LYS A 21 -2.92 -14.69 12.77
CA LYS A 21 -1.67 -15.41 12.50
C LYS A 21 -1.39 -15.43 11.01
N ILE A 22 -0.13 -15.10 10.67
CA ILE A 22 0.29 -14.94 9.28
C ILE A 22 0.69 -16.31 8.73
N TYR A 23 0.02 -16.71 7.67
CA TYR A 23 0.32 -17.92 6.90
C TYR A 23 0.90 -17.53 5.53
N LYS A 24 1.69 -18.41 4.93
CA LYS A 24 2.16 -18.22 3.56
C LYS A 24 0.98 -18.46 2.60
N GLY A 25 0.69 -17.48 1.73
CA GLY A 25 -0.27 -17.64 0.64
C GLY A 25 0.27 -18.49 -0.50
N SER A 26 -0.60 -18.90 -1.41
CA SER A 26 -0.19 -19.52 -2.68
C SER A 26 0.64 -18.53 -3.50
N GLU A 27 1.63 -19.04 -4.22
CA GLU A 27 2.40 -18.24 -5.16
C GLU A 27 1.53 -17.94 -6.40
N PRO A 28 1.37 -16.65 -6.78
CA PRO A 28 0.57 -16.31 -7.95
C PRO A 28 1.30 -16.68 -9.24
N ASN A 29 0.55 -17.19 -10.22
CA ASN A 29 1.06 -17.40 -11.57
C ASN A 29 1.11 -16.09 -12.37
N THR A 30 0.19 -15.17 -12.04
CA THR A 30 0.12 -13.85 -12.69
C THR A 30 0.03 -12.75 -11.66
N MET A 31 0.62 -11.60 -11.99
CA MET A 31 0.51 -10.38 -11.20
C MET A 31 0.11 -9.22 -12.11
N ALA A 32 -0.56 -8.22 -11.56
CA ALA A 32 -1.00 -7.08 -12.36
C ALA A 32 -0.76 -5.76 -11.62
N VAL A 33 -0.50 -4.70 -12.41
CA VAL A 33 -0.58 -3.31 -11.96
C VAL A 33 -1.83 -2.72 -12.58
N MET A 34 -2.75 -2.26 -11.72
CA MET A 34 -4.07 -1.80 -12.12
C MET A 34 -4.07 -0.28 -12.32
N GLY A 35 -4.53 0.18 -13.49
CA GLY A 35 -4.66 1.62 -13.76
C GLY A 35 -5.68 2.34 -12.86
N PRO A 36 -6.87 1.75 -12.60
CA PRO A 36 -7.89 2.36 -11.75
C PRO A 36 -7.48 2.60 -10.30
N ASP A 37 -6.43 1.92 -9.82
CA ASP A 37 -5.91 2.11 -8.47
C ASP A 37 -5.31 3.51 -8.26
N PHE A 38 -4.98 4.23 -9.31
CA PHE A 38 -4.31 5.51 -9.23
C PHE A 38 -5.22 6.64 -9.71
N ASN A 39 -5.72 7.43 -8.75
CA ASN A 39 -6.67 8.52 -9.02
C ASN A 39 -6.08 9.60 -9.93
N GLY A 40 -6.72 9.81 -11.08
CA GLY A 40 -6.32 10.82 -12.07
C GLY A 40 -5.11 10.42 -12.91
N LEU A 41 -4.71 9.15 -12.92
CA LEU A 41 -3.61 8.63 -13.72
C LEU A 41 -3.86 8.87 -15.22
N LYS A 42 -2.87 9.46 -15.89
CA LYS A 42 -2.74 9.51 -17.34
C LYS A 42 -1.49 8.71 -17.74
N PRO A 43 -1.63 7.42 -18.07
CA PRO A 43 -0.47 6.57 -18.26
C PRO A 43 0.20 6.78 -19.61
N LYS A 44 1.54 6.81 -19.60
CA LYS A 44 2.40 6.64 -20.79
C LYS A 44 3.14 5.33 -20.63
N MET A 45 2.85 4.35 -21.50
CA MET A 45 3.47 3.02 -21.47
C MET A 45 4.96 3.12 -21.78
N LEU A 46 5.75 2.31 -21.07
CA LEU A 46 7.20 2.17 -21.24
C LEU A 46 7.58 0.76 -21.66
N VAL A 47 6.64 -0.19 -21.64
CA VAL A 47 6.82 -1.59 -22.07
C VAL A 47 5.76 -1.99 -23.08
N SER A 48 6.02 -3.10 -23.78
CA SER A 48 5.14 -3.76 -24.75
C SER A 48 4.82 -5.18 -24.28
N GLU A 49 3.73 -5.76 -24.84
CA GLU A 49 3.41 -7.18 -24.62
C GLU A 49 4.52 -8.07 -25.15
N GLY A 50 4.85 -9.14 -24.43
CA GLY A 50 5.95 -10.05 -24.70
C GLY A 50 7.31 -9.60 -24.15
N GLU A 51 7.41 -8.40 -23.58
CA GLU A 51 8.67 -7.88 -23.04
C GLU A 51 9.00 -8.51 -21.70
N LYS A 52 10.28 -8.88 -21.50
CA LYS A 52 10.79 -9.39 -20.22
C LYS A 52 11.06 -8.24 -19.26
N VAL A 53 10.61 -8.41 -18.03
CA VAL A 53 10.77 -7.43 -16.94
C VAL A 53 11.36 -8.10 -15.70
N VAL A 54 12.08 -7.32 -14.91
CA VAL A 54 12.50 -7.70 -13.56
C VAL A 54 11.74 -6.88 -12.53
N LYS A 55 11.76 -7.28 -11.27
CA LYS A 55 11.16 -6.50 -10.18
C LYS A 55 11.77 -5.09 -10.16
N GLY A 56 10.91 -4.08 -10.22
CA GLY A 56 11.32 -2.68 -10.31
C GLY A 56 11.42 -2.11 -11.72
N THR A 57 11.31 -2.90 -12.79
CA THR A 57 11.28 -2.37 -14.17
C THR A 57 10.08 -1.45 -14.36
N PRO A 58 10.28 -0.19 -14.82
CA PRO A 58 9.18 0.73 -15.10
C PRO A 58 8.26 0.20 -16.21
N LEU A 59 6.97 0.01 -15.91
CA LEU A 59 5.94 -0.45 -16.84
C LEU A 59 5.27 0.72 -17.57
N PHE A 60 4.99 1.77 -16.83
CA PHE A 60 4.44 3.02 -17.34
C PHE A 60 4.77 4.16 -16.39
N CYS A 61 4.63 5.40 -16.86
CA CYS A 61 4.80 6.60 -16.05
C CYS A 61 3.56 7.49 -16.16
N HIS A 62 3.46 8.45 -15.23
CA HIS A 62 2.46 9.51 -15.33
C HIS A 62 2.82 10.48 -16.47
N LYS A 63 1.88 10.75 -17.38
CA LYS A 63 2.15 11.58 -18.57
C LYS A 63 2.60 13.01 -18.23
N ASP A 64 1.96 13.61 -17.22
CA ASP A 64 2.23 14.99 -16.82
C ASP A 64 3.43 15.09 -15.86
N PHE A 65 3.82 13.98 -15.23
CA PHE A 65 4.96 13.85 -14.30
C PHE A 65 5.74 12.57 -14.60
N PRO A 66 6.60 12.56 -15.65
CA PRO A 66 7.29 11.34 -16.10
C PRO A 66 8.20 10.67 -15.06
N GLU A 67 8.58 11.40 -14.02
CA GLU A 67 9.37 10.88 -12.90
C GLU A 67 8.57 9.91 -12.01
N ILE A 68 7.23 10.02 -12.02
CA ILE A 68 6.37 9.08 -11.30
C ILE A 68 6.21 7.84 -12.16
N VAL A 69 6.95 6.79 -11.84
CA VAL A 69 6.88 5.51 -12.52
C VAL A 69 6.09 4.48 -11.73
N PHE A 70 5.50 3.54 -12.43
CA PHE A 70 4.81 2.37 -11.91
C PHE A 70 5.55 1.14 -12.40
N VAL A 71 6.00 0.32 -11.47
CA VAL A 71 7.00 -0.69 -11.75
C VAL A 71 6.47 -2.11 -11.66
N SER A 72 7.18 -3.04 -12.27
CA SER A 72 6.87 -4.47 -12.17
C SER A 72 7.05 -4.97 -10.73
N PRO A 73 6.06 -5.67 -10.16
CA PRO A 73 6.17 -6.25 -8.82
C PRO A 73 6.99 -7.55 -8.78
N CYS A 74 7.31 -8.15 -9.92
CA CYS A 74 8.04 -9.41 -10.01
C CYS A 74 8.92 -9.47 -11.27
N LYS A 75 9.74 -10.51 -11.36
CA LYS A 75 10.39 -10.91 -12.60
C LYS A 75 9.44 -11.76 -13.43
N GLY A 76 9.30 -11.45 -14.71
CA GLY A 76 8.40 -12.16 -15.61
C GLY A 76 8.34 -11.58 -17.01
N ILE A 77 7.24 -11.89 -17.70
CA ILE A 77 6.96 -11.43 -19.07
C ILE A 77 5.64 -10.66 -19.06
N VAL A 78 5.60 -9.49 -19.70
CA VAL A 78 4.36 -8.73 -19.88
C VAL A 78 3.41 -9.54 -20.78
N GLN A 79 2.38 -10.12 -20.17
CA GLN A 79 1.40 -10.96 -20.86
C GLN A 79 0.40 -10.14 -21.66
N ALA A 80 -0.15 -9.07 -21.03
CA ALA A 80 -1.19 -8.25 -21.65
C ALA A 80 -1.19 -6.83 -21.10
N ILE A 81 -1.57 -5.88 -21.96
CA ILE A 81 -1.83 -4.47 -21.59
C ILE A 81 -3.31 -4.18 -21.90
N ASN A 82 -4.15 -4.35 -20.90
CA ASN A 82 -5.59 -4.19 -21.05
C ASN A 82 -6.00 -2.72 -21.04
N ARG A 83 -6.84 -2.34 -22.00
CA ARG A 83 -7.37 -0.99 -22.11
C ARG A 83 -8.89 -1.01 -22.18
N GLY A 84 -9.52 -0.06 -21.49
CA GLY A 84 -10.96 0.17 -21.50
C GLY A 84 -11.36 1.27 -22.48
N GLU A 85 -12.54 1.82 -22.22
CA GLU A 85 -13.08 2.94 -22.99
C GLU A 85 -12.11 4.13 -23.03
N ARG A 86 -12.10 4.84 -24.14
CA ARG A 86 -11.21 6.00 -24.38
C ARG A 86 -9.73 5.68 -24.16
N ARG A 87 -9.33 4.41 -24.31
CA ARG A 87 -7.96 3.90 -24.11
C ARG A 87 -7.44 4.04 -22.66
N ALA A 88 -8.33 4.14 -21.67
CA ALA A 88 -7.94 4.10 -20.27
C ALA A 88 -7.18 2.80 -19.97
N LEU A 89 -6.07 2.88 -19.24
CA LEU A 89 -5.35 1.69 -18.79
C LEU A 89 -6.19 0.98 -17.74
N LEU A 90 -6.51 -0.28 -17.97
CA LEU A 90 -7.16 -1.14 -16.98
C LEU A 90 -6.13 -1.91 -16.19
N SER A 91 -5.21 -2.61 -16.86
CA SER A 91 -4.16 -3.38 -16.20
C SER A 91 -2.98 -3.66 -17.10
N VAL A 92 -1.81 -3.86 -16.49
CA VAL A 92 -0.64 -4.50 -17.10
C VAL A 92 -0.47 -5.83 -16.37
N ILE A 93 -0.66 -6.94 -17.09
CA ILE A 93 -0.56 -8.31 -16.54
C ILE A 93 0.81 -8.86 -16.85
N ILE A 94 1.43 -9.52 -15.86
CA ILE A 94 2.75 -10.11 -15.94
C ILE A 94 2.64 -11.59 -15.58
N ASP A 95 3.10 -12.47 -16.47
CA ASP A 95 3.33 -13.88 -16.15
C ASP A 95 4.57 -13.98 -15.29
N VAL A 96 4.42 -14.58 -14.10
CA VAL A 96 5.47 -14.64 -13.10
C VAL A 96 6.50 -15.73 -13.46
N GLU A 97 7.75 -15.33 -13.63
CA GLU A 97 8.89 -16.26 -13.76
C GLU A 97 9.57 -16.52 -12.41
N SER A 98 9.69 -15.46 -11.57
CA SER A 98 10.32 -15.58 -10.26
C SER A 98 9.84 -14.47 -9.31
N LEU A 99 9.49 -14.86 -8.10
CA LEU A 99 9.16 -13.96 -6.98
C LEU A 99 10.39 -13.66 -6.11
N SER A 100 11.38 -14.56 -6.11
CA SER A 100 12.60 -14.44 -5.31
C SER A 100 13.69 -13.57 -5.94
N ASP A 101 13.51 -13.15 -7.20
CA ASP A 101 14.43 -12.22 -7.86
C ASP A 101 14.37 -10.85 -7.16
N ASN A 102 15.52 -10.35 -6.74
CA ASN A 102 15.59 -9.07 -6.04
C ASN A 102 15.36 -7.87 -6.97
N GLY A 103 15.60 -8.01 -8.27
CA GLY A 103 15.42 -6.96 -9.26
C GLY A 103 16.43 -5.82 -9.15
N ILE A 104 15.94 -4.60 -9.31
CA ILE A 104 16.78 -3.38 -9.34
C ILE A 104 17.26 -3.02 -7.93
N ASN A 105 18.55 -2.75 -7.77
CA ASN A 105 19.13 -2.25 -6.53
C ASN A 105 19.20 -0.72 -6.56
N TYR A 106 18.31 -0.06 -5.83
CA TYR A 106 18.16 1.41 -5.82
C TYR A 106 19.27 2.11 -5.04
N ASN A 107 19.86 1.45 -4.02
CA ASN A 107 21.00 2.02 -3.29
C ASN A 107 22.22 2.14 -4.19
N LYS A 108 22.44 1.18 -5.09
CA LYS A 108 23.51 1.23 -6.08
C LYS A 108 23.21 2.22 -7.21
N LEU A 109 21.92 2.27 -7.63
CA LEU A 109 21.49 3.14 -8.72
C LEU A 109 21.66 4.61 -8.40
N HIS A 110 21.51 5.00 -7.11
CA HIS A 110 21.54 6.38 -6.65
C HIS A 110 22.66 6.69 -5.65
N GLY A 111 23.66 5.82 -5.53
CA GLY A 111 24.74 5.93 -4.55
C GLY A 111 25.59 7.21 -4.65
N ASP A 112 25.54 7.91 -5.78
CA ASP A 112 26.30 9.15 -6.01
C ASP A 112 25.58 10.41 -5.47
N ILE A 113 24.34 10.28 -4.95
CA ILE A 113 23.56 11.40 -4.45
C ILE A 113 23.97 11.73 -3.02
N ASN A 114 24.62 12.88 -2.82
CA ASN A 114 25.10 13.32 -1.50
C ASN A 114 23.99 13.85 -0.56
N SER A 115 22.87 14.35 -1.12
CA SER A 115 21.77 14.87 -0.31
C SER A 115 20.80 13.73 0.06
N GLU A 116 20.68 13.42 1.35
CA GLU A 116 19.82 12.34 1.85
C GLU A 116 18.35 12.54 1.44
N LYS A 117 17.82 13.76 1.53
CA LYS A 117 16.45 14.08 1.09
C LYS A 117 16.26 13.82 -0.42
N VAL A 118 17.23 14.20 -1.24
CA VAL A 118 17.17 13.99 -2.69
C VAL A 118 17.29 12.51 -3.01
N PHE A 119 18.19 11.79 -2.33
CA PHE A 119 18.37 10.35 -2.46
C PHE A 119 17.06 9.60 -2.14
N VAL A 120 16.43 9.89 -0.99
CA VAL A 120 15.16 9.28 -0.59
C VAL A 120 14.08 9.54 -1.63
N ARG A 121 13.91 10.80 -2.05
CA ARG A 121 12.91 11.16 -3.07
C ARG A 121 13.12 10.39 -4.37
N LYS A 122 14.37 10.32 -4.85
CA LYS A 122 14.71 9.65 -6.10
C LYS A 122 14.47 8.13 -6.02
N CYS A 123 14.88 7.51 -4.92
CA CYS A 123 14.60 6.08 -4.68
C CYS A 123 13.11 5.78 -4.66
N LEU A 124 12.29 6.62 -4.00
CA LEU A 124 10.83 6.43 -3.94
C LEU A 124 10.15 6.62 -5.29
N LEU A 125 10.58 7.61 -6.07
CA LEU A 125 10.06 7.83 -7.42
C LEU A 125 10.37 6.65 -8.34
N ASP A 126 11.62 6.23 -8.41
CA ASP A 126 12.06 5.20 -9.35
C ASP A 126 11.66 3.79 -8.93
N SER A 127 11.42 3.53 -7.64
CA SER A 127 10.87 2.24 -7.14
C SER A 127 9.36 2.12 -7.27
N GLY A 128 8.66 3.19 -7.66
CA GLY A 128 7.19 3.23 -7.71
C GLY A 128 6.51 3.45 -6.35
N LEU A 129 7.25 3.42 -5.24
CA LEU A 129 6.70 3.63 -3.88
C LEU A 129 6.22 5.06 -3.64
N TRP A 130 6.56 6.02 -4.50
CA TRP A 130 6.00 7.37 -4.46
C TRP A 130 4.47 7.38 -4.63
N SER A 131 3.93 6.42 -5.35
CA SER A 131 2.48 6.27 -5.56
C SER A 131 1.71 5.85 -4.30
N SER A 132 2.38 5.40 -3.24
CA SER A 132 1.78 5.08 -1.94
C SER A 132 1.35 6.32 -1.14
N PHE A 133 1.89 7.50 -1.47
CA PHE A 133 1.46 8.75 -0.85
C PHE A 133 0.19 9.28 -1.48
N LEU A 134 -0.77 9.67 -0.63
CA LEU A 134 -1.99 10.34 -1.05
C LEU A 134 -2.07 11.74 -0.45
N THR A 135 -2.31 12.72 -1.30
CA THR A 135 -2.50 14.11 -0.86
C THR A 135 -3.91 14.34 -0.30
N ARG A 136 -4.03 15.23 0.66
CA ARG A 136 -5.30 15.82 1.07
C ARG A 136 -5.19 17.35 0.99
N PRO A 137 -6.17 18.04 0.40
CA PRO A 137 -7.37 17.52 -0.27
C PRO A 137 -7.05 16.79 -1.59
N TYR A 138 -8.04 16.14 -2.18
CA TYR A 138 -8.11 15.54 -3.52
C TYR A 138 -7.61 14.08 -3.68
N SER A 139 -6.99 13.44 -2.71
CA SER A 139 -6.53 12.03 -2.77
C SER A 139 -5.77 11.68 -4.05
N LYS A 140 -4.82 12.53 -4.44
CA LYS A 140 -3.96 12.31 -5.60
C LYS A 140 -2.54 11.93 -5.17
N ILE A 141 -1.81 11.27 -6.06
CA ILE A 141 -0.37 11.11 -5.90
C ILE A 141 0.27 12.51 -5.91
N PRO A 142 1.16 12.83 -4.95
CA PRO A 142 1.82 14.13 -4.91
C PRO A 142 2.71 14.35 -6.13
N SER A 143 2.80 15.62 -6.60
CA SER A 143 3.78 15.94 -7.64
C SER A 143 5.21 15.72 -7.12
N PRO A 144 6.17 15.34 -7.98
CA PRO A 144 7.54 14.99 -7.56
C PRO A 144 8.25 16.07 -6.75
N ASP A 145 7.99 17.34 -7.04
CA ASP A 145 8.64 18.49 -6.39
C ASP A 145 7.88 19.03 -5.18
N SER A 146 6.68 18.50 -4.91
CA SER A 146 5.86 18.99 -3.80
C SER A 146 6.42 18.58 -2.43
N GLU A 147 6.09 19.42 -1.44
CA GLU A 147 6.44 19.20 -0.03
C GLU A 147 5.17 19.37 0.82
N PRO A 148 4.78 18.37 1.63
CA PRO A 148 3.57 18.48 2.46
C PRO A 148 3.84 19.32 3.69
N ALA A 149 2.76 19.96 4.21
CA ALA A 149 2.81 20.62 5.51
C ALA A 149 3.00 19.62 6.66
N SER A 150 2.47 18.40 6.50
CA SER A 150 2.65 17.28 7.43
C SER A 150 2.40 15.95 6.72
N ILE A 151 2.87 14.85 7.32
CA ILE A 151 2.66 13.48 6.83
C ILE A 151 1.97 12.67 7.93
N PHE A 152 0.91 11.95 7.56
CA PHE A 152 0.17 11.05 8.42
C PHE A 152 0.50 9.61 8.07
N ILE A 153 1.01 8.86 9.05
CA ILE A 153 1.25 7.42 8.96
C ILE A 153 0.14 6.73 9.74
N THR A 154 -0.70 5.97 9.04
CA THR A 154 -1.79 5.23 9.63
C THR A 154 -1.26 3.86 10.06
N ALA A 155 -0.98 3.72 11.39
CA ALA A 155 -0.48 2.49 12.01
C ALA A 155 -1.60 1.72 12.76
N MET A 156 -2.81 1.79 12.26
CA MET A 156 -4.00 1.09 12.73
C MET A 156 -4.99 0.89 11.59
N ASP A 157 -5.96 0.03 11.80
CA ASP A 157 -7.04 -0.22 10.85
C ASP A 157 -8.32 -0.55 11.61
N THR A 158 -9.43 0.12 11.28
CA THR A 158 -10.75 -0.14 11.83
C THR A 158 -11.75 -0.62 10.78
N GLU A 159 -11.27 -1.01 9.60
CA GLU A 159 -12.13 -1.66 8.61
C GLU A 159 -12.56 -3.04 9.10
N PRO A 160 -13.77 -3.49 8.76
CA PRO A 160 -14.25 -4.80 9.21
C PRO A 160 -13.31 -5.93 8.79
N LEU A 161 -12.95 -6.79 9.76
CA LEU A 161 -12.12 -7.99 9.54
C LEU A 161 -10.67 -7.69 9.07
N SER A 162 -10.20 -6.48 9.26
CA SER A 162 -8.83 -6.09 8.93
C SER A 162 -7.78 -6.86 9.74
N PRO A 163 -6.54 -6.97 9.22
CA PRO A 163 -5.42 -7.48 10.00
C PRO A 163 -5.08 -6.54 11.17
N ASN A 164 -4.63 -7.11 12.27
CA ASN A 164 -4.06 -6.32 13.35
C ASN A 164 -2.74 -5.68 12.87
N ALA A 165 -2.70 -4.33 12.80
CA ALA A 165 -1.54 -3.59 12.35
C ALA A 165 -0.30 -3.81 13.23
N ASP A 166 -0.48 -3.89 14.55
CA ASP A 166 0.62 -4.14 15.49
C ASP A 166 1.32 -5.48 15.24
N LEU A 167 0.55 -6.54 14.93
CA LEU A 167 1.13 -7.84 14.59
C LEU A 167 2.08 -7.74 13.39
N ILE A 168 1.66 -7.00 12.37
CA ILE A 168 2.42 -6.86 11.12
C ILE A 168 3.64 -5.96 11.32
N ILE A 169 3.47 -4.85 12.03
CA ILE A 169 4.54 -3.88 12.32
C ILE A 169 5.60 -4.52 13.22
N ASN A 170 5.19 -5.19 14.32
CA ASN A 170 6.12 -5.78 15.28
C ASN A 170 6.97 -6.89 14.68
N ASN A 171 6.44 -7.64 13.70
CA ASN A 171 7.22 -8.63 12.96
C ASN A 171 8.34 -8.00 12.10
N ASN A 172 8.28 -6.68 11.84
CA ASN A 172 9.23 -5.96 11.00
C ASN A 172 9.56 -4.57 11.57
N LEU A 173 9.63 -4.43 12.88
CA LEU A 173 9.75 -3.14 13.57
C LEU A 173 10.93 -2.29 13.07
N ASN A 174 12.09 -2.91 12.83
CA ASN A 174 13.26 -2.21 12.29
C ASN A 174 12.97 -1.57 10.91
N ALA A 175 12.27 -2.29 10.04
CA ALA A 175 11.87 -1.75 8.74
C ALA A 175 10.85 -0.61 8.91
N PHE A 176 9.90 -0.73 9.85
CA PHE A 176 8.95 0.33 10.12
C PHE A 176 9.64 1.60 10.59
N GLN A 177 10.55 1.50 11.57
CA GLN A 177 11.32 2.63 12.09
C GLN A 177 12.16 3.30 10.99
N GLU A 178 12.85 2.50 10.16
CA GLU A 178 13.62 3.04 9.03
C GLU A 178 12.71 3.75 8.03
N GLY A 179 11.56 3.16 7.67
CA GLY A 179 10.58 3.77 6.79
C GLY A 179 10.09 5.13 7.30
N VAL A 180 9.75 5.22 8.59
CA VAL A 180 9.35 6.50 9.23
C VAL A 180 10.48 7.53 9.15
N LYS A 181 11.73 7.16 9.47
CA LYS A 181 12.90 8.06 9.37
C LYS A 181 13.06 8.61 7.96
N ARG A 182 12.95 7.77 6.92
CA ARG A 182 13.09 8.19 5.52
C ARG A 182 11.94 9.09 5.06
N VAL A 183 10.71 8.75 5.41
CA VAL A 183 9.54 9.56 5.07
C VAL A 183 9.57 10.93 5.75
N ALA A 184 10.10 11.02 6.96
CA ALA A 184 10.25 12.29 7.66
C ALA A 184 11.14 13.31 6.91
N LEU A 185 12.07 12.87 6.09
CA LEU A 185 12.91 13.75 5.27
C LEU A 185 12.13 14.47 4.14
N LEU A 186 10.92 14.00 3.82
CA LEU A 186 10.11 14.58 2.74
C LEU A 186 9.34 15.84 3.17
N THR A 187 9.26 16.13 4.46
CA THR A 187 8.56 17.31 5.00
C THR A 187 9.45 18.10 5.94
N LYS A 188 9.18 19.40 6.07
CA LYS A 188 9.70 20.24 7.16
C LYS A 188 8.73 20.32 8.34
N GLY A 189 7.52 19.79 8.14
CA GLY A 189 6.48 19.77 9.15
C GLY A 189 6.55 18.54 10.04
N LYS A 190 5.44 18.25 10.71
CA LYS A 190 5.34 17.08 11.60
C LYS A 190 5.00 15.81 10.84
N VAL A 191 5.51 14.69 11.35
CA VAL A 191 5.05 13.36 11.00
C VAL A 191 4.18 12.85 12.15
N PHE A 192 2.92 12.52 11.84
CA PHE A 192 1.94 12.02 12.79
C PHE A 192 1.80 10.51 12.61
N ILE A 193 2.21 9.74 13.62
CA ILE A 193 2.04 8.28 13.65
C ILE A 193 0.79 7.98 14.47
N CYS A 194 -0.28 7.55 13.79
CA CYS A 194 -1.57 7.30 14.41
C CYS A 194 -1.76 5.80 14.64
N LYS A 195 -1.91 5.41 15.91
CA LYS A 195 -2.02 4.03 16.37
C LYS A 195 -3.28 3.82 17.22
N GLU A 196 -3.66 2.56 17.43
CA GLU A 196 -4.72 2.19 18.34
C GLU A 196 -4.32 2.46 19.81
N GLU A 197 -5.29 2.77 20.69
CA GLU A 197 -5.03 3.10 22.10
C GLU A 197 -4.30 1.97 22.84
N GLU A 198 -4.58 0.72 22.52
CA GLU A 198 -3.96 -0.44 23.17
C GLU A 198 -2.61 -0.85 22.57
N SER A 199 -2.23 -0.22 21.47
CA SER A 199 -0.98 -0.50 20.76
C SER A 199 0.25 -0.13 21.60
N GLN A 200 1.22 -1.03 21.67
CA GLN A 200 2.53 -0.80 22.31
C GLN A 200 3.57 -0.27 21.31
N LEU A 201 3.15 0.12 20.11
CA LEU A 201 4.06 0.64 19.10
C LEU A 201 4.71 1.94 19.60
N GLU A 202 6.03 1.91 19.67
CA GLU A 202 6.87 3.07 19.91
C GLU A 202 7.83 3.23 18.72
N VAL A 203 8.02 4.46 18.27
CA VAL A 203 8.95 4.79 17.19
C VAL A 203 9.96 5.78 17.71
N GLU A 204 11.22 5.42 17.63
CA GLU A 204 12.33 6.22 18.18
C GLU A 204 12.35 7.63 17.54
N ASN A 205 12.40 8.65 18.39
CA ASN A 205 12.42 10.08 18.02
C ASN A 205 11.13 10.61 17.36
N PHE A 206 10.03 9.86 17.36
CA PHE A 206 8.75 10.31 16.83
C PHE A 206 7.62 10.17 17.85
N GLU A 207 6.72 11.15 17.84
CA GLU A 207 5.52 11.11 18.68
C GLU A 207 4.47 10.21 18.04
N THR A 208 3.82 9.39 18.88
CA THR A 208 2.67 8.60 18.49
C THR A 208 1.38 9.21 19.05
N TYR A 209 0.28 9.06 18.31
CA TYR A 209 -1.04 9.59 18.65
C TYR A 209 -2.03 8.43 18.71
N GLU A 210 -2.75 8.34 19.83
CA GLU A 210 -3.64 7.23 20.10
C GLU A 210 -5.09 7.57 19.70
N PHE A 211 -5.68 6.65 18.94
CA PHE A 211 -7.08 6.75 18.52
C PHE A 211 -7.85 5.53 19.01
N LYS A 212 -9.10 5.75 19.42
CA LYS A 212 -10.02 4.71 19.90
C LYS A 212 -11.43 4.96 19.38
N GLY A 213 -12.16 3.91 19.15
CA GLY A 213 -13.59 3.95 18.80
C GLY A 213 -13.91 3.15 17.56
N PRO A 214 -15.19 3.13 17.17
CA PRO A 214 -15.61 2.42 15.98
C PRO A 214 -15.06 3.03 14.70
N HIS A 215 -15.14 2.30 13.59
CA HIS A 215 -14.88 2.88 12.28
C HIS A 215 -15.71 4.16 12.09
N PRO A 216 -15.11 5.31 11.71
CA PRO A 216 -13.85 5.48 10.96
C PRO A 216 -12.64 5.90 11.80
N ALA A 217 -12.47 5.44 13.05
CA ALA A 217 -11.36 5.84 13.91
C ALA A 217 -9.97 5.60 13.27
N GLY A 218 -9.83 4.54 12.47
CA GLY A 218 -8.59 4.17 11.79
C GLY A 218 -8.32 4.88 10.47
N LEU A 219 -9.20 5.75 9.99
CA LEU A 219 -8.99 6.42 8.71
C LEU A 219 -8.08 7.64 8.83
N ALA A 220 -7.17 7.80 7.85
CA ALA A 220 -6.29 8.97 7.77
C ALA A 220 -7.04 10.29 7.78
N GLY A 221 -8.23 10.36 7.16
CA GLY A 221 -9.09 11.55 7.19
C GLY A 221 -9.56 11.95 8.59
N THR A 222 -9.85 10.98 9.43
CA THR A 222 -10.19 11.18 10.85
C THR A 222 -8.98 11.72 11.62
N HIS A 223 -7.81 11.10 11.43
CA HIS A 223 -6.58 11.55 12.08
C HIS A 223 -6.24 12.99 11.72
N MET A 224 -6.34 13.34 10.44
CA MET A 224 -6.10 14.70 9.94
C MET A 224 -7.08 15.71 10.55
N HIS A 225 -8.35 15.34 10.66
CA HIS A 225 -9.37 16.22 11.23
C HIS A 225 -9.01 16.67 12.65
N PHE A 226 -8.51 15.76 13.47
CA PHE A 226 -8.20 16.05 14.88
C PHE A 226 -6.80 16.67 15.09
N LEU A 227 -5.83 16.34 14.26
CA LEU A 227 -4.43 16.71 14.50
C LEU A 227 -3.98 17.89 13.65
N ASP A 228 -4.23 17.85 12.34
CA ASP A 228 -3.72 18.84 11.41
C ASP A 228 -4.57 18.90 10.12
N PRO A 229 -5.77 19.52 10.16
CA PRO A 229 -6.70 19.49 9.05
C PRO A 229 -6.15 20.19 7.80
N PRO A 230 -6.26 19.55 6.61
CA PRO A 230 -5.92 20.18 5.34
C PRO A 230 -6.94 21.23 4.94
N ASN A 231 -6.53 22.14 4.06
CA ASN A 231 -7.41 23.12 3.43
C ASN A 231 -6.91 23.47 2.01
N ALA A 232 -7.52 24.41 1.33
CA ALA A 232 -7.18 24.77 -0.04
C ALA A 232 -5.72 25.24 -0.23
N SER A 233 -5.09 25.82 0.82
CA SER A 233 -3.70 26.30 0.81
C SER A 233 -2.72 25.40 1.54
N LYS A 234 -3.20 24.37 2.23
CA LYS A 234 -2.41 23.47 3.05
C LYS A 234 -2.61 22.02 2.64
N THR A 235 -1.61 21.47 1.96
CA THR A 235 -1.61 20.06 1.56
C THR A 235 -0.89 19.21 2.60
N VAL A 236 -1.53 18.12 3.01
CA VAL A 236 -0.96 17.08 3.86
C VAL A 236 -0.96 15.75 3.11
N TRP A 237 -0.05 14.85 3.48
CA TRP A 237 0.02 13.52 2.86
C TRP A 237 -0.36 12.44 3.87
N SER A 238 -0.86 11.32 3.35
CA SER A 238 -1.08 10.09 4.13
C SER A 238 -0.42 8.90 3.46
N ILE A 239 -0.04 7.93 4.31
CA ILE A 239 0.54 6.66 3.90
C ILE A 239 0.17 5.58 4.91
N GLY A 240 -0.08 4.35 4.44
CA GLY A 240 -0.39 3.20 5.28
C GLY A 240 0.85 2.53 5.88
N TYR A 241 0.66 1.77 6.96
CA TYR A 241 1.77 1.09 7.67
C TYR A 241 2.49 0.04 6.81
N GLN A 242 1.80 -0.68 5.93
CA GLN A 242 2.44 -1.66 5.06
C GLN A 242 3.33 -1.02 3.99
N ASP A 243 2.99 0.19 3.54
CA ASP A 243 3.83 0.94 2.61
C ASP A 243 5.05 1.53 3.32
N ILE A 244 4.90 1.95 4.59
CA ILE A 244 6.05 2.34 5.43
C ILE A 244 7.03 1.17 5.60
N LEU A 245 6.51 -0.04 5.82
CA LEU A 245 7.34 -1.25 5.88
C LEU A 245 8.08 -1.50 4.57
N ALA A 246 7.41 -1.36 3.42
CA ALA A 246 8.03 -1.52 2.10
C ALA A 246 9.11 -0.46 1.86
N ILE A 247 8.87 0.80 2.24
CA ILE A 247 9.85 1.87 2.19
C ILE A 247 11.05 1.53 3.07
N GLY A 248 10.83 1.14 4.33
CA GLY A 248 11.93 0.77 5.21
C GLY A 248 12.78 -0.38 4.70
N LYS A 249 12.14 -1.43 4.20
CA LYS A 249 12.84 -2.56 3.57
C LYS A 249 13.63 -2.12 2.34
N LEU A 250 13.10 -1.20 1.51
CA LEU A 250 13.84 -0.63 0.38
C LEU A 250 15.16 -0.01 0.82
N PHE A 251 15.16 0.82 1.86
CA PHE A 251 16.38 1.49 2.33
C PHE A 251 17.33 0.58 3.10
N LEU A 252 16.82 -0.44 3.81
CA LEU A 252 17.65 -1.43 4.49
C LEU A 252 18.33 -2.39 3.52
N THR A 253 17.65 -2.81 2.45
CA THR A 253 18.15 -3.85 1.54
C THR A 253 18.63 -3.33 0.20
N GLY A 254 18.14 -2.16 -0.21
CA GLY A 254 18.31 -1.59 -1.55
C GLY A 254 17.33 -2.14 -2.60
N PHE A 255 16.43 -3.06 -2.25
CA PHE A 255 15.51 -3.73 -3.18
C PHE A 255 14.06 -3.46 -2.84
N LEU A 256 13.22 -3.39 -3.87
CA LEU A 256 11.78 -3.24 -3.72
C LEU A 256 11.16 -4.46 -3.04
N ASP A 257 10.45 -4.23 -1.94
CA ASP A 257 9.61 -5.25 -1.30
C ASP A 257 8.15 -5.12 -1.76
N THR A 258 7.63 -6.18 -2.34
CA THR A 258 6.24 -6.25 -2.82
C THR A 258 5.36 -7.16 -1.95
N GLU A 259 5.88 -7.67 -0.83
CA GLU A 259 5.10 -8.48 0.11
C GLU A 259 3.99 -7.66 0.75
N ARG A 260 2.83 -8.28 0.93
CA ARG A 260 1.66 -7.72 1.62
C ARG A 260 1.01 -8.78 2.49
N ILE A 261 0.45 -8.34 3.62
CA ILE A 261 -0.39 -9.18 4.47
C ILE A 261 -1.83 -8.78 4.24
N ILE A 262 -2.66 -9.76 3.90
CA ILE A 262 -4.09 -9.59 3.65
C ILE A 262 -4.90 -10.51 4.55
N SER A 263 -6.18 -10.16 4.80
CA SER A 263 -7.14 -11.04 5.46
C SER A 263 -7.94 -11.83 4.42
N ILE A 264 -7.94 -13.16 4.53
CA ILE A 264 -8.98 -13.98 3.93
C ILE A 264 -9.99 -14.25 5.04
N CYS A 265 -11.20 -13.73 4.91
CA CYS A 265 -12.18 -13.66 5.98
C CYS A 265 -13.60 -13.62 5.43
N GLY A 266 -14.57 -13.55 6.34
CA GLY A 266 -15.98 -13.53 6.02
C GLY A 266 -16.67 -14.87 6.14
N PRO A 267 -18.01 -14.90 6.09
CA PRO A 267 -18.81 -16.10 6.43
C PRO A 267 -18.61 -17.28 5.47
N LEU A 268 -18.03 -17.05 4.32
CA LEU A 268 -17.79 -18.06 3.28
C LEU A 268 -16.34 -18.53 3.23
N ALA A 269 -15.43 -17.91 3.96
CA ALA A 269 -14.07 -18.37 4.04
C ALA A 269 -14.00 -19.71 4.79
N LYS A 270 -13.37 -20.73 4.21
CA LYS A 270 -13.21 -22.05 4.84
C LYS A 270 -12.36 -21.98 6.11
N SER A 271 -11.35 -21.13 6.08
CA SER A 271 -10.42 -20.94 7.19
C SER A 271 -9.99 -19.48 7.24
N PRO A 272 -10.77 -18.61 7.93
CA PRO A 272 -10.45 -17.20 8.05
C PRO A 272 -9.09 -16.98 8.70
N ARG A 273 -8.16 -16.30 8.02
CA ARG A 273 -6.78 -16.09 8.47
C ARG A 273 -6.07 -15.00 7.71
N LEU A 274 -4.88 -14.61 8.19
CA LEU A 274 -4.01 -13.69 7.47
C LEU A 274 -3.10 -14.45 6.52
N LEU A 275 -2.98 -13.95 5.29
CA LEU A 275 -2.06 -14.50 4.30
C LEU A 275 -0.98 -13.48 3.93
N LYS A 276 0.25 -13.96 3.83
CA LYS A 276 1.35 -13.26 3.20
C LYS A 276 1.30 -13.53 1.70
N THR A 277 1.17 -12.49 0.91
CA THR A 277 1.12 -12.50 -0.55
C THR A 277 1.95 -11.37 -1.14
N TYR A 278 1.71 -11.01 -2.39
CA TYR A 278 2.45 -9.98 -3.11
C TYR A 278 1.50 -8.94 -3.72
N LEU A 279 1.96 -7.70 -3.84
CA LEU A 279 1.23 -6.63 -4.49
C LEU A 279 0.90 -7.00 -5.94
N GLY A 280 -0.38 -6.89 -6.30
CA GLY A 280 -0.87 -7.23 -7.64
C GLY A 280 -1.07 -8.73 -7.90
N ALA A 281 -0.92 -9.61 -6.91
CA ALA A 281 -1.16 -11.04 -7.07
C ALA A 281 -2.58 -11.36 -7.55
N SER A 282 -2.70 -12.34 -8.44
CA SER A 282 -3.99 -12.82 -8.95
C SER A 282 -4.86 -13.37 -7.81
N LEU A 283 -6.06 -12.79 -7.64
CA LEU A 283 -7.04 -13.28 -6.66
C LEU A 283 -7.51 -14.70 -6.99
N ASN A 284 -7.60 -15.06 -8.27
CA ASN A 284 -7.97 -16.42 -8.68
C ASN A 284 -6.96 -17.46 -8.17
N ASP A 285 -5.68 -17.11 -8.17
CA ASP A 285 -4.63 -17.98 -7.65
C ASP A 285 -4.64 -18.04 -6.11
N LEU A 286 -4.80 -16.89 -5.46
CA LEU A 286 -4.82 -16.77 -4.01
C LEU A 286 -6.04 -17.44 -3.37
N LEU A 287 -7.21 -17.31 -4.01
CA LEU A 287 -8.49 -17.74 -3.45
C LEU A 287 -8.91 -19.15 -3.88
N LYS A 288 -8.04 -19.85 -4.63
CA LYS A 288 -8.32 -21.20 -5.09
C LYS A 288 -8.55 -22.14 -3.89
N ASN A 289 -9.76 -22.69 -3.81
CA ASN A 289 -10.22 -23.57 -2.71
C ASN A 289 -10.36 -22.90 -1.33
N GLU A 290 -10.29 -21.59 -1.22
CA GLU A 290 -10.41 -20.86 0.04
C GLU A 290 -11.85 -20.64 0.48
N PHE A 291 -12.81 -20.74 -0.42
CA PHE A 291 -14.23 -20.51 -0.13
C PHE A 291 -15.06 -21.78 -0.16
N LEU A 292 -16.13 -21.77 0.63
CA LEU A 292 -17.19 -22.77 0.57
C LEU A 292 -17.93 -22.66 -0.76
N ASN A 293 -18.25 -23.81 -1.38
CA ASN A 293 -19.08 -23.82 -2.57
C ASN A 293 -20.49 -23.36 -2.20
N LEU A 294 -20.91 -22.21 -2.72
CA LEU A 294 -22.28 -21.74 -2.62
C LEU A 294 -23.12 -22.31 -3.76
N SER A 295 -24.33 -22.72 -3.41
CA SER A 295 -25.38 -22.90 -4.38
C SER A 295 -25.68 -21.56 -5.05
N LEU A 296 -25.73 -21.51 -6.39
CA LEU A 296 -26.00 -20.32 -7.19
C LEU A 296 -27.28 -19.55 -6.82
N ILE A 297 -28.20 -20.18 -6.09
CA ILE A 297 -29.45 -19.60 -5.59
C ILE A 297 -29.23 -18.53 -4.48
N HIS A 298 -28.07 -18.47 -3.86
CA HIS A 298 -27.75 -17.50 -2.81
C HIS A 298 -26.90 -16.33 -3.29
N ILE A 299 -26.54 -16.27 -4.57
CA ILE A 299 -25.79 -15.18 -5.16
C ILE A 299 -26.79 -14.26 -5.84
N SER A 300 -27.34 -13.31 -5.09
CA SER A 300 -28.27 -12.30 -5.62
C SER A 300 -27.58 -11.17 -6.38
N GLU A 301 -26.27 -11.01 -6.22
CA GLU A 301 -25.42 -10.11 -7.03
C GLU A 301 -24.06 -10.76 -7.25
N PRO A 302 -23.42 -10.51 -8.42
CA PRO A 302 -22.01 -10.85 -8.54
C PRO A 302 -21.30 -10.15 -7.40
N MET A 303 -20.62 -10.90 -6.53
CA MET A 303 -19.69 -10.30 -5.59
C MET A 303 -18.78 -9.42 -6.43
N ARG A 304 -18.98 -8.11 -6.41
CA ARG A 304 -17.89 -7.21 -6.66
C ARG A 304 -16.85 -7.66 -5.66
N LEU A 305 -15.86 -8.34 -6.16
CA LEU A 305 -14.60 -8.45 -5.45
C LEU A 305 -14.32 -7.01 -5.06
N LEU A 306 -14.58 -6.68 -3.80
CA LEU A 306 -14.10 -5.44 -3.25
C LEU A 306 -12.64 -5.49 -3.62
N SER A 307 -12.29 -4.66 -4.59
CA SER A 307 -10.89 -4.46 -4.88
C SER A 307 -10.23 -4.34 -3.53
N ILE A 308 -9.15 -5.08 -3.32
CA ILE A 308 -8.26 -4.84 -2.19
C ILE A 308 -7.64 -3.48 -2.50
N SER A 309 -8.48 -2.47 -2.45
CA SER A 309 -8.08 -1.11 -2.55
C SER A 309 -8.12 -0.60 -1.14
N TYR A 310 -6.96 -0.44 -0.64
CA TYR A 310 -6.60 0.60 0.29
C TYR A 310 -7.11 0.47 1.71
N ALA A 311 -6.32 -0.21 2.50
CA ALA A 311 -5.88 0.55 3.64
C ALA A 311 -4.84 1.58 3.17
#